data_e3e8877939f22277b3715c79ef016aa5
#
_entry.id   e3e8877939f22277b3715c79ef016aa5
#
_cell.length_a   1.000
_cell.length_b   1.000
_cell.length_c   1.000
_cell.angle_alpha   90.00
_cell.angle_beta   90.00
_cell.angle_gamma   90.00
#
_symmetry.space_group_name_H-M   'P 1'
#
loop_
_entity.id
_entity.type
_entity.pdbx_description
1 polymer ?
#
loop_
_entity_poly.entity_id
_entity_poly.type
_entity_poly.pdbx_seq_one_letter_code
_entity_poly.pdbx_strand_id
1 'polypeptide(L)'
;MEEINVRLKRLADNVYTDAVIEEDYVSGVTVLRIDIGGETLTGEDDDYFTAFGKLRDSLLEKGFGLCCAGAMLNAGQSGMMAGSDMVYLVRKGEKPTLSDRVWIFEEKEPDSFPDSEAQRKFFEEWLNSI
;
A
#
# COMPACT_ATOMS: atom_id res chain seq x y z
N MET A 1 -11.29 -2.49 -16.25
CA MET A 1 -10.99 -3.05 -14.90
C MET A 1 -9.76 -3.93 -14.98
N GLU A 2 -8.80 -3.72 -14.10
CA GLU A 2 -7.61 -4.56 -14.02
C GLU A 2 -7.66 -5.41 -12.77
N GLU A 3 -7.04 -6.59 -12.86
CA GLU A 3 -6.92 -7.49 -11.73
C GLU A 3 -5.45 -7.57 -11.30
N ILE A 4 -5.22 -7.44 -10.00
CA ILE A 4 -3.89 -7.44 -9.42
C ILE A 4 -3.82 -8.60 -8.41
N ASN A 5 -2.92 -9.55 -8.67
CA ASN A 5 -2.71 -10.67 -7.76
C ASN A 5 -1.87 -10.20 -6.58
N VAL A 6 -2.35 -10.47 -5.37
CA VAL A 6 -1.65 -10.09 -4.14
C VAL A 6 -1.60 -11.26 -3.17
N ARG A 7 -0.66 -11.18 -2.24
CA ARG A 7 -0.58 -12.10 -1.10
C ARG A 7 -0.99 -11.36 0.15
N LEU A 8 -1.85 -12.00 0.94
CA LEU A 8 -2.25 -11.51 2.25
C LEU A 8 -1.64 -12.38 3.33
N LYS A 9 -1.37 -11.78 4.48
CA LYS A 9 -0.96 -12.51 5.68
C LYS A 9 -2.05 -12.33 6.73
N ARG A 10 -2.63 -13.43 7.18
CA ARG A 10 -3.56 -13.39 8.30
C ARG A 10 -2.76 -13.21 9.58
N LEU A 11 -2.97 -12.09 10.27
CA LEU A 11 -2.09 -11.67 11.36
C LEU A 11 -2.26 -12.52 12.63
N ALA A 12 -3.43 -13.13 12.81
CA ALA A 12 -3.69 -13.96 13.99
C ALA A 12 -2.80 -15.21 14.05
N ASP A 13 -2.45 -15.79 12.90
CA ASP A 13 -1.73 -17.07 12.83
C ASP A 13 -0.61 -17.09 11.79
N ASN A 14 -0.35 -15.96 11.14
CA ASN A 14 0.70 -15.80 10.12
C ASN A 14 0.52 -16.70 8.90
N VAL A 15 -0.72 -17.07 8.58
CA VAL A 15 -1.03 -17.87 7.40
C VAL A 15 -1.17 -16.94 6.18
N TYR A 16 -0.51 -17.32 5.08
CA TYR A 16 -0.60 -16.57 3.83
C TYR A 16 -1.75 -17.07 2.98
N THR A 17 -2.38 -16.17 2.25
CA THR A 17 -3.41 -16.52 1.27
C THR A 17 -3.28 -15.60 0.06
N ASP A 18 -3.60 -16.13 -1.10
CA ASP A 18 -3.61 -15.35 -2.33
C ASP A 18 -4.98 -14.71 -2.50
N ALA A 19 -4.99 -13.51 -3.05
CA ALA A 19 -6.21 -12.76 -3.31
C ALA A 19 -6.04 -11.92 -4.57
N VAL A 20 -7.13 -11.33 -5.04
CA VAL A 20 -7.13 -10.49 -6.23
C VAL A 20 -7.75 -9.14 -5.87
N ILE A 21 -7.01 -8.08 -6.16
CA ILE A 21 -7.54 -6.71 -6.07
C ILE A 21 -8.04 -6.33 -7.45
N GLU A 22 -9.27 -5.83 -7.53
CA GLU A 22 -9.83 -5.26 -8.73
C GLU A 22 -9.61 -3.75 -8.71
N GLU A 23 -9.01 -3.24 -9.79
CA GLU A 23 -8.72 -1.82 -9.94
C GLU A 23 -9.60 -1.23 -11.01
N ASP A 24 -10.31 -0.16 -10.65
CA ASP A 24 -11.09 0.65 -11.58
C ASP A 24 -10.69 2.11 -11.48
N TYR A 25 -10.88 2.83 -12.56
CA TYR A 25 -10.70 4.27 -12.60
C TYR A 25 -11.95 4.88 -13.21
N VAL A 26 -12.72 5.59 -12.38
CA VAL A 26 -14.04 6.10 -12.77
C VAL A 26 -14.11 7.61 -12.44
N SER A 27 -14.26 8.43 -13.48
CA SER A 27 -14.43 9.88 -13.32
C SER A 27 -13.34 10.53 -12.46
N GLY A 28 -12.08 10.14 -12.68
CA GLY A 28 -10.94 10.69 -11.94
C GLY A 28 -10.69 10.04 -10.59
N VAL A 29 -11.45 9.02 -10.22
CA VAL A 29 -11.33 8.34 -8.93
C VAL A 29 -10.79 6.93 -9.13
N THR A 30 -9.72 6.61 -8.39
CA THR A 30 -9.19 5.24 -8.31
C THR A 30 -10.03 4.44 -7.31
N VAL A 31 -10.49 3.27 -7.71
CA VAL A 31 -11.26 2.37 -6.86
C VAL A 31 -10.53 1.03 -6.82
N LEU A 32 -10.16 0.60 -5.63
CA LEU A 32 -9.50 -0.68 -5.38
C LEU A 32 -10.41 -1.53 -4.51
N ARG A 33 -10.76 -2.74 -4.98
CA ARG A 33 -11.67 -3.65 -4.26
C ARG A 33 -11.02 -5.01 -4.06
N ILE A 34 -11.36 -5.64 -2.96
CA ILE A 34 -10.93 -7.01 -2.67
C ILE A 34 -12.06 -7.74 -1.95
N ASP A 35 -12.29 -9.00 -2.32
CA ASP A 35 -13.29 -9.84 -1.64
C ASP A 35 -12.58 -10.71 -0.61
N ILE A 36 -13.02 -10.61 0.63
CA ILE A 36 -12.50 -11.38 1.76
C ILE A 36 -13.69 -12.02 2.48
N GLY A 37 -13.76 -13.37 2.47
CA GLY A 37 -14.78 -14.09 3.23
C GLY A 37 -16.20 -13.70 2.88
N GLY A 38 -16.47 -13.37 1.62
CA GLY A 38 -17.81 -12.97 1.17
C GLY A 38 -18.11 -11.49 1.38
N GLU A 39 -17.17 -10.71 1.89
CA GLU A 39 -17.30 -9.27 2.06
C GLU A 39 -16.38 -8.55 1.09
N THR A 40 -16.85 -7.48 0.46
CA THR A 40 -16.05 -6.64 -0.41
C THR A 40 -15.53 -5.44 0.37
N LEU A 41 -14.21 -5.29 0.43
CA LEU A 41 -13.55 -4.11 0.99
C LEU A 41 -13.14 -3.20 -0.15
N THR A 42 -13.28 -1.90 0.03
CA THR A 42 -13.01 -0.91 -1.01
C THR A 42 -12.17 0.24 -0.46
N GLY A 43 -11.17 0.66 -1.23
CA GLY A 43 -10.49 1.92 -1.01
C GLY A 43 -10.65 2.78 -2.25
N GLU A 44 -11.14 4.00 -2.09
CA GLU A 44 -11.30 4.91 -3.23
C GLU A 44 -10.88 6.33 -2.88
N ASP A 45 -10.23 6.97 -3.85
CA ASP A 45 -9.74 8.33 -3.71
C ASP A 45 -9.29 8.81 -5.09
N ASP A 46 -9.20 10.11 -5.29
CA ASP A 46 -8.64 10.66 -6.52
C ASP A 46 -7.11 10.50 -6.57
N ASP A 47 -6.46 10.24 -5.43
CA ASP A 47 -5.05 9.90 -5.33
C ASP A 47 -4.87 8.40 -5.16
N TYR A 48 -4.07 7.78 -6.04
CA TYR A 48 -3.91 6.32 -6.08
C TYR A 48 -3.36 5.76 -4.77
N PHE A 49 -2.30 6.37 -4.24
CA PHE A 49 -1.68 5.87 -3.01
C PHE A 49 -2.61 6.02 -1.81
N THR A 50 -3.43 7.08 -1.78
CA THR A 50 -4.44 7.26 -0.75
C THR A 50 -5.54 6.19 -0.85
N ALA A 51 -6.00 5.88 -2.06
CA ALA A 51 -6.96 4.79 -2.27
C ALA A 51 -6.39 3.45 -1.78
N PHE A 52 -5.13 3.18 -2.10
CA PHE A 52 -4.43 2.00 -1.60
C PHE A 52 -4.40 1.97 -0.07
N GLY A 53 -4.05 3.08 0.55
CA GLY A 53 -3.99 3.19 2.02
C GLY A 53 -5.33 2.89 2.69
N LYS A 54 -6.42 3.38 2.10
CA LYS A 54 -7.77 3.11 2.61
C LYS A 54 -8.10 1.62 2.54
N LEU A 55 -7.76 0.96 1.43
CA LEU A 55 -7.96 -0.48 1.31
C LEU A 55 -7.10 -1.25 2.31
N ARG A 56 -5.81 -0.89 2.42
CA ARG A 56 -4.88 -1.52 3.36
C ARG A 56 -5.38 -1.38 4.80
N ASP A 57 -5.86 -0.19 5.18
CA ASP A 57 -6.38 0.03 6.53
C ASP A 57 -7.60 -0.83 6.81
N SER A 58 -8.51 -0.97 5.83
CA SER A 58 -9.68 -1.84 5.95
C SER A 58 -9.29 -3.31 6.11
N LEU A 59 -8.27 -3.75 5.38
CA LEU A 59 -7.76 -5.13 5.52
C LEU A 59 -7.16 -5.36 6.91
N LEU A 60 -6.42 -4.40 7.44
CA LEU A 60 -5.86 -4.49 8.79
C LEU A 60 -6.96 -4.65 9.84
N GLU A 61 -8.06 -3.91 9.72
CA GLU A 61 -9.21 -4.04 10.61
C GLU A 61 -9.81 -5.44 10.58
N LYS A 62 -9.71 -6.13 9.45
CA LYS A 62 -10.16 -7.52 9.29
C LYS A 62 -9.08 -8.55 9.68
N GLY A 63 -7.91 -8.09 10.09
CA GLY A 63 -6.83 -8.96 10.52
C GLY A 63 -5.90 -9.43 9.41
N PHE A 64 -5.86 -8.71 8.27
CA PHE A 64 -5.00 -9.07 7.14
C PHE A 64 -4.01 -7.98 6.81
N GLY A 65 -2.75 -8.37 6.57
CA GLY A 65 -1.72 -7.51 6.04
C GLY A 65 -1.48 -7.77 4.57
N LEU A 66 -1.25 -6.71 3.80
CA LEU A 66 -0.86 -6.83 2.38
C LEU A 66 0.65 -7.03 2.29
N CYS A 67 1.07 -8.09 1.61
CA CYS A 67 2.49 -8.39 1.40
C CYS A 67 2.99 -7.75 0.10
N CYS A 68 3.06 -6.42 0.10
CA CYS A 68 3.51 -5.67 -1.06
C CYS A 68 4.25 -4.40 -0.65
N ALA A 69 4.96 -3.81 -1.61
CA ALA A 69 5.84 -2.66 -1.36
C ALA A 69 5.10 -1.47 -0.76
N GLY A 70 3.90 -1.15 -1.26
CA GLY A 70 3.13 -0.01 -0.76
C GLY A 70 2.69 -0.13 0.70
N ALA A 71 2.66 -1.35 1.24
CA ALA A 71 2.26 -1.60 2.62
C ALA A 71 3.44 -1.53 3.61
N MET A 72 4.65 -1.37 3.13
CA MET A 72 5.84 -1.28 4.00
C MET A 72 5.88 0.07 4.71
N LEU A 73 6.41 0.08 5.94
CA LEU A 73 6.49 1.29 6.75
C LEU A 73 7.25 2.42 6.04
N ASN A 74 8.30 2.06 5.30
CA ASN A 74 9.16 3.01 4.62
C ASN A 74 8.74 3.33 3.19
N ALA A 75 7.52 2.96 2.78
CA ALA A 75 6.99 3.32 1.47
C ALA A 75 6.38 4.71 1.49
N GLY A 76 6.68 5.52 0.50
CA GLY A 76 6.11 6.86 0.37
C GLY A 76 6.26 7.41 -1.03
N GLN A 77 5.58 8.51 -1.29
CA GLN A 77 5.64 9.18 -2.60
C GLN A 77 6.22 10.58 -2.45
N SER A 78 7.13 10.94 -3.37
CA SER A 78 7.55 12.34 -3.52
C SER A 78 6.45 13.12 -4.23
N GLY A 79 6.55 14.44 -4.23
CA GLY A 79 5.60 15.29 -4.95
C GLY A 79 5.53 14.97 -6.45
N MET A 80 6.65 14.59 -7.06
CA MET A 80 6.71 14.22 -8.48
C MET A 80 6.06 12.87 -8.78
N MET A 81 5.95 11.99 -7.78
CA MET A 81 5.31 10.69 -7.90
C MET A 81 3.81 10.72 -7.61
N ALA A 82 3.33 11.81 -7.00
CA ALA A 82 1.94 11.91 -6.56
C ALA A 82 0.98 11.56 -7.70
N GLY A 83 -0.01 10.73 -7.38
CA GLY A 83 -0.99 10.25 -8.35
C GLY A 83 -0.57 9.00 -9.11
N SER A 84 0.69 8.56 -9.02
CA SER A 84 1.15 7.36 -9.69
C SER A 84 0.94 6.10 -8.82
N ASP A 85 1.14 4.93 -9.41
CA ASP A 85 1.10 3.63 -8.73
C ASP A 85 2.48 3.17 -8.25
N MET A 86 3.43 4.10 -8.15
CA MET A 86 4.80 3.83 -7.72
C MET A 86 5.05 4.44 -6.34
N VAL A 87 5.98 3.86 -5.59
CA VAL A 87 6.47 4.41 -4.33
C VAL A 87 8.00 4.34 -4.28
N TYR A 88 8.59 5.15 -3.40
CA TYR A 88 9.97 4.96 -2.96
C TYR A 88 9.97 4.16 -1.66
N LEU A 89 10.92 3.24 -1.54
CA LEU A 89 11.25 2.63 -0.26
C LEU A 89 12.42 3.43 0.32
N VAL A 90 12.13 4.30 1.27
CA VAL A 90 13.09 5.28 1.77
C VAL A 90 13.88 4.77 2.97
N ARG A 91 15.05 5.36 3.22
CA ARG A 91 15.88 5.07 4.40
C ARG A 91 16.22 6.38 5.09
N LYS A 92 16.09 6.42 6.40
CA LYS A 92 16.38 7.64 7.18
C LYS A 92 17.81 8.11 6.93
N GLY A 93 17.96 9.41 6.75
CA GLY A 93 19.25 10.05 6.48
C GLY A 93 19.71 9.97 5.04
N GLU A 94 18.97 9.32 4.16
CA GLU A 94 19.36 9.13 2.77
C GLU A 94 18.30 9.65 1.81
N LYS A 95 18.74 10.31 0.75
CA LYS A 95 17.85 10.71 -0.34
C LYS A 95 17.57 9.48 -1.20
N PRO A 96 16.33 9.32 -1.73
CA PRO A 96 16.01 8.19 -2.59
C PRO A 96 16.69 8.33 -3.95
N THR A 97 16.98 7.20 -4.56
CA THR A 97 17.47 7.11 -5.93
C THR A 97 16.44 6.41 -6.79
N LEU A 98 16.64 6.39 -8.10
CA LEU A 98 15.73 5.70 -9.01
C LEU A 98 15.61 4.19 -8.69
N SER A 99 16.66 3.60 -8.13
CA SER A 99 16.64 2.18 -7.75
C SER A 99 15.75 1.91 -6.53
N ASP A 100 15.38 2.94 -5.78
CA ASP A 100 14.47 2.81 -4.63
C ASP A 100 13.00 2.85 -5.04
N ARG A 101 12.71 3.15 -6.31
CA ARG A 101 11.35 3.25 -6.83
C ARG A 101 10.83 1.87 -7.20
N VAL A 102 9.65 1.52 -6.69
CA VAL A 102 9.01 0.24 -6.95
C VAL A 102 7.51 0.43 -7.20
N TRP A 103 6.89 -0.54 -7.84
CA TRP A 103 5.45 -0.59 -7.99
C TRP A 103 4.79 -0.86 -6.63
N ILE A 104 3.69 -0.17 -6.33
CA ILE A 104 2.97 -0.31 -5.05
C ILE A 104 2.66 -1.77 -4.73
N PHE A 105 2.25 -2.56 -5.75
CA PHE A 105 1.87 -3.96 -5.55
C PHE A 105 2.99 -4.98 -5.78
N GLU A 106 4.23 -4.53 -5.93
CA GLU A 106 5.34 -5.49 -6.01
C GLU A 106 5.38 -6.33 -4.73
N GLU A 107 5.47 -7.66 -4.89
CA GLU A 107 5.46 -8.57 -3.76
C GLU A 107 6.65 -8.31 -2.85
N LYS A 108 6.39 -8.13 -1.56
CA LYS A 108 7.38 -7.93 -0.51
C LYS A 108 6.89 -8.61 0.75
N GLU A 109 7.81 -8.94 1.63
CA GLU A 109 7.50 -9.43 2.97
C GLU A 109 7.76 -8.30 3.97
N PRO A 110 6.74 -7.52 4.37
CA PRO A 110 6.94 -6.44 5.33
C PRO A 110 7.33 -6.98 6.70
N ASP A 111 8.25 -6.28 7.39
CA ASP A 111 8.62 -6.62 8.77
C ASP A 111 7.47 -6.33 9.74
N SER A 112 6.65 -5.35 9.40
CA SER A 112 5.48 -4.94 10.16
C SER A 112 4.38 -4.52 9.20
N PHE A 113 3.15 -4.42 9.70
CA PHE A 113 2.00 -4.01 8.90
C PHE A 113 1.42 -2.71 9.46
N PRO A 114 2.05 -1.56 9.17
CA PRO A 114 1.57 -0.26 9.64
C PRO A 114 0.27 0.14 8.93
N ASP A 115 -0.52 0.97 9.61
CA ASP A 115 -1.63 1.64 8.96
C ASP A 115 -1.14 2.90 8.24
N SER A 116 -2.06 3.62 7.59
CA SER A 116 -1.72 4.83 6.84
C SER A 116 -1.15 5.93 7.72
N GLU A 117 -1.62 6.06 8.94
CA GLU A 117 -1.13 7.08 9.86
C GLU A 117 0.32 6.81 10.29
N ALA A 118 0.63 5.57 10.65
CA ALA A 118 1.99 5.19 11.02
C ALA A 118 2.96 5.38 9.86
N GLN A 119 2.53 5.03 8.64
CA GLN A 119 3.31 5.19 7.44
C GLN A 119 3.59 6.67 7.13
N ARG A 120 2.56 7.51 7.25
CA ARG A 120 2.69 8.96 7.06
C ARG A 120 3.67 9.56 8.06
N LYS A 121 3.57 9.15 9.32
CA LYS A 121 4.45 9.64 10.38
C LYS A 121 5.92 9.26 10.11
N PHE A 122 6.15 8.03 9.68
CA PHE A 122 7.50 7.60 9.30
C PHE A 122 8.06 8.46 8.16
N PHE A 123 7.24 8.73 7.15
CA PHE A 123 7.66 9.52 6.00
C PHE A 123 8.02 10.95 6.38
N GLU A 124 7.26 11.57 7.31
CA GLU A 124 7.57 12.89 7.84
C GLU A 124 8.90 12.88 8.59
N GLU A 125 9.15 11.86 9.41
CA GLU A 125 10.42 11.70 10.12
C GLU A 125 11.58 11.54 9.14
N TRP A 126 11.36 10.78 8.06
CA TRP A 126 12.37 10.61 7.03
C TRP A 126 12.69 11.95 6.34
N LEU A 127 11.67 12.72 5.96
CA LEU A 127 11.88 14.04 5.34
C LEU A 127 12.73 14.95 6.25
N ASN A 128 12.52 14.89 7.54
CA ASN A 128 13.29 15.70 8.49
C ASN A 128 14.72 15.16 8.73
N SER A 129 15.03 13.98 8.24
CA SER A 129 16.34 13.34 8.39
C SER A 129 17.32 13.63 7.26
N ILE A 130 16.84 14.22 6.16
CA ILE A 130 17.66 14.49 4.97
C ILE A 130 17.90 15.97 4.75
#